data_45ddce85cfc6f62875ef8c6db8ff55b6
#
_entry.id   45ddce85cfc6f62875ef8c6db8ff55b6
#
_cell.length_a   1.000
_cell.length_b   1.000
_cell.length_c   1.000
_cell.angle_alpha   90.00
_cell.angle_beta   90.00
_cell.angle_gamma   90.00
#
_symmetry.space_group_name_H-M   'P 1'
#
loop_
_entity.id
_entity.type
_entity.pdbx_description
1 polymer ?
#
loop_
_entity_poly.entity_id
_entity_poly.type
_entity_poly.pdbx_seq_one_letter_code
_entity_poly.pdbx_strand_id
1 'polypeptide(L)'
;AVAQQKKLSGKDLIRGILTGYEVQVNLVKGICLHKHKIDHIAHLGPSVAAGLGSLLKLNTDTIYQSVQQALHTTVSTRQSRKGEISSWKAFAPAHAGKLAVEAVDRCMRGEGAPSPIYEGEDSVIAYVLGGPKAKYTVPLPNINEEKKAILETYTKEHSAEYQSQALIDLARSMNERVDNISRIKSVEIHTSHHTHYVIGTGAKDPQKMDPKASRETLDHSIMYIFAVALEDGKWHHVNSYTPSRANKKSTVELWRKIKTFEDRKWTKKYHDPDPNKKCFGGKVVIKMKDGSKIEDEISVADAHPAGNRPFVRSNYIDKFITLTNGIVDQKEADRFIKDVQKLRGMKPGELSKLNVQVKNKLFSKKKGRIGIF
;
A
#
# COMPACT_ATOMS: atom_id res chain seq x y z
N ALA A 1 -8.43 -15.17 -9.73
CA ALA A 1 -8.83 -16.55 -9.35
C ALA A 1 -10.32 -16.79 -9.67
N VAL A 2 -11.28 -16.13 -8.99
CA VAL A 2 -12.73 -16.37 -9.18
C VAL A 2 -13.17 -16.20 -10.65
N ALA A 3 -12.75 -15.10 -11.30
CA ALA A 3 -13.07 -14.86 -12.71
C ALA A 3 -12.55 -15.97 -13.64
N GLN A 4 -11.36 -16.50 -13.37
CA GLN A 4 -10.79 -17.61 -14.12
C GLN A 4 -11.57 -18.92 -13.88
N GLN A 5 -11.84 -19.25 -12.61
CA GLN A 5 -12.60 -20.43 -12.22
C GLN A 5 -14.01 -20.45 -12.84
N LYS A 6 -14.67 -19.30 -12.86
CA LYS A 6 -16.02 -19.13 -13.44
C LYS A 6 -15.99 -18.86 -14.95
N LYS A 7 -14.82 -18.93 -15.60
CA LYS A 7 -14.62 -18.69 -17.04
C LYS A 7 -15.24 -17.36 -17.51
N LEU A 8 -15.11 -16.29 -16.73
CA LEU A 8 -15.68 -14.99 -17.05
C LEU A 8 -14.83 -14.24 -18.10
N SER A 9 -15.38 -13.15 -18.64
CA SER A 9 -14.70 -12.29 -19.60
C SER A 9 -13.81 -11.25 -18.94
N GLY A 10 -12.91 -10.62 -19.74
CA GLY A 10 -12.12 -9.48 -19.28
C GLY A 10 -12.98 -8.28 -18.86
N LYS A 11 -14.12 -8.06 -19.51
CA LYS A 11 -15.08 -7.00 -19.13
C LYS A 11 -15.68 -7.26 -17.75
N ASP A 12 -16.02 -8.50 -17.43
CA ASP A 12 -16.52 -8.88 -16.11
C ASP A 12 -15.47 -8.65 -15.04
N LEU A 13 -14.21 -9.02 -15.29
CA LEU A 13 -13.11 -8.78 -14.37
C LEU A 13 -12.89 -7.28 -14.13
N ILE A 14 -12.88 -6.47 -15.18
CA ILE A 14 -12.74 -4.99 -15.06
C ILE A 14 -13.89 -4.43 -14.22
N ARG A 15 -15.13 -4.85 -14.44
CA ARG A 15 -16.29 -4.40 -13.66
C ARG A 15 -16.10 -4.71 -12.17
N GLY A 16 -15.67 -5.93 -11.83
CA GLY A 16 -15.40 -6.32 -10.44
C GLY A 16 -14.29 -5.48 -9.81
N ILE A 17 -13.19 -5.24 -10.52
CA ILE A 17 -12.09 -4.39 -10.06
C ILE A 17 -12.57 -2.96 -9.80
N LEU A 18 -13.28 -2.35 -10.75
CA LEU A 18 -13.79 -0.99 -10.61
C LEU A 18 -14.75 -0.87 -9.41
N THR A 19 -15.65 -1.85 -9.24
CA THR A 19 -16.56 -1.86 -8.06
C THR A 19 -15.78 -2.00 -6.74
N GLY A 20 -14.79 -2.88 -6.68
CA GLY A 20 -13.95 -3.04 -5.49
C GLY A 20 -13.22 -1.75 -5.13
N TYR A 21 -12.63 -1.07 -6.11
CA TYR A 21 -11.98 0.24 -5.89
C TYR A 21 -12.97 1.32 -5.48
N GLU A 22 -14.16 1.35 -6.09
CA GLU A 22 -15.19 2.34 -5.75
C GLU A 22 -15.60 2.22 -4.28
N VAL A 23 -15.87 1.01 -3.80
CA VAL A 23 -16.21 0.78 -2.40
C VAL A 23 -15.02 1.06 -1.48
N GLN A 24 -13.82 0.57 -1.81
CA GLN A 24 -12.62 0.73 -0.99
C GLN A 24 -12.26 2.21 -0.77
N VAL A 25 -12.18 2.98 -1.85
CA VAL A 25 -11.74 4.38 -1.78
C VAL A 25 -12.77 5.24 -1.06
N ASN A 26 -14.06 5.01 -1.31
CA ASN A 26 -15.12 5.78 -0.65
C ASN A 26 -15.28 5.41 0.84
N LEU A 27 -15.06 4.15 1.23
CA LEU A 27 -14.93 3.78 2.64
C LEU A 27 -13.77 4.52 3.31
N VAL A 28 -12.61 4.61 2.67
CA VAL A 28 -11.45 5.36 3.19
C VAL A 28 -11.76 6.86 3.33
N LYS A 29 -12.51 7.45 2.40
CA LYS A 29 -12.93 8.86 2.49
C LYS A 29 -13.88 9.09 3.68
N GLY A 30 -14.83 8.17 3.89
CA GLY A 30 -15.84 8.30 4.96
C GLY A 30 -15.31 7.91 6.34
N ILE A 31 -14.45 6.91 6.45
CA ILE A 31 -14.03 6.31 7.72
C ILE A 31 -12.50 6.18 7.79
N CYS A 32 -11.86 7.01 8.60
CA CYS A 32 -10.42 6.95 8.81
C CYS A 32 -10.06 5.88 9.87
N LEU A 33 -9.76 4.66 9.45
CA LEU A 33 -9.38 3.56 10.35
C LEU A 33 -8.15 3.86 11.21
N HIS A 34 -7.23 4.69 10.75
CA HIS A 34 -6.04 5.07 11.51
C HIS A 34 -6.34 5.80 12.82
N LYS A 35 -7.39 6.61 12.84
CA LYS A 35 -7.85 7.29 14.08
C LYS A 35 -8.25 6.28 15.15
N HIS A 36 -8.75 5.14 14.75
CA HIS A 36 -9.26 4.08 15.62
C HIS A 36 -8.26 2.94 15.86
N LYS A 37 -7.02 3.04 15.35
CA LYS A 37 -5.99 2.00 15.46
C LYS A 37 -6.41 0.66 14.83
N ILE A 38 -7.27 0.70 13.82
CA ILE A 38 -7.72 -0.46 13.06
C ILE A 38 -6.89 -0.60 11.78
N ASP A 39 -6.59 -1.84 11.39
CA ASP A 39 -5.87 -2.12 10.15
C ASP A 39 -6.81 -1.89 8.94
N HIS A 40 -6.25 -1.37 7.86
CA HIS A 40 -7.00 -1.06 6.65
C HIS A 40 -7.58 -2.30 5.92
N ILE A 41 -7.21 -3.51 6.32
CA ILE A 41 -7.86 -4.73 5.82
C ILE A 41 -9.36 -4.77 6.18
N ALA A 42 -9.80 -4.04 7.22
CA ALA A 42 -11.22 -3.89 7.56
C ALA A 42 -12.04 -3.23 6.44
N HIS A 43 -11.43 -2.39 5.59
CA HIS A 43 -12.10 -1.89 4.37
C HIS A 43 -11.91 -2.82 3.18
N LEU A 44 -10.85 -3.64 3.18
CA LEU A 44 -10.54 -4.51 2.06
C LEU A 44 -11.52 -5.70 1.96
N GLY A 45 -11.90 -6.32 3.08
CA GLY A 45 -12.89 -7.39 3.09
C GLY A 45 -14.20 -7.01 2.38
N PRO A 46 -14.91 -5.96 2.85
CA PRO A 46 -16.13 -5.44 2.22
C PRO A 46 -15.95 -5.07 0.74
N SER A 47 -14.87 -4.40 0.40
CA SER A 47 -14.63 -3.95 -0.98
C SER A 47 -14.38 -5.10 -1.95
N VAL A 48 -13.68 -6.14 -1.51
CA VAL A 48 -13.47 -7.36 -2.31
C VAL A 48 -14.80 -8.12 -2.46
N ALA A 49 -15.60 -8.23 -1.40
CA ALA A 49 -16.91 -8.89 -1.47
C ALA A 49 -17.85 -8.16 -2.45
N ALA A 50 -17.93 -6.83 -2.38
CA ALA A 50 -18.71 -6.03 -3.32
C ALA A 50 -18.20 -6.17 -4.76
N GLY A 51 -16.88 -6.14 -4.96
CA GLY A 51 -16.25 -6.35 -6.25
C GLY A 51 -16.55 -7.73 -6.84
N LEU A 52 -16.48 -8.79 -6.03
CA LEU A 52 -16.85 -10.16 -6.44
C LEU A 52 -18.34 -10.28 -6.77
N GLY A 53 -19.21 -9.68 -5.95
CA GLY A 53 -20.64 -9.67 -6.21
C GLY A 53 -20.99 -9.03 -7.56
N SER A 54 -20.36 -7.87 -7.86
CA SER A 54 -20.49 -7.20 -9.15
C SER A 54 -19.91 -8.02 -10.30
N LEU A 55 -18.73 -8.63 -10.11
CA LEU A 55 -18.07 -9.50 -11.08
C LEU A 55 -18.98 -10.68 -11.46
N LEU A 56 -19.63 -11.29 -10.48
CA LEU A 56 -20.50 -12.46 -10.62
C LEU A 56 -21.95 -12.08 -11.00
N LYS A 57 -22.29 -10.78 -11.05
CA LYS A 57 -23.64 -10.26 -11.33
C LYS A 57 -24.68 -10.76 -10.33
N LEU A 58 -24.31 -10.85 -9.07
CA LEU A 58 -25.22 -11.25 -8.01
C LEU A 58 -26.27 -10.15 -7.75
N ASN A 59 -27.41 -10.55 -7.17
CA ASN A 59 -28.42 -9.60 -6.73
C ASN A 59 -27.92 -8.77 -5.53
N THR A 60 -28.57 -7.65 -5.28
CA THR A 60 -28.16 -6.69 -4.25
C THR A 60 -28.16 -7.29 -2.85
N ASP A 61 -29.14 -8.13 -2.52
CA ASP A 61 -29.24 -8.75 -1.20
C ASP A 61 -28.08 -9.71 -0.93
N THR A 62 -27.72 -10.55 -1.91
CA THR A 62 -26.54 -11.44 -1.79
C THR A 62 -25.25 -10.63 -1.64
N ILE A 63 -25.11 -9.52 -2.39
CA ILE A 63 -23.94 -8.63 -2.25
C ILE A 63 -23.92 -7.98 -0.85
N TYR A 64 -25.07 -7.51 -0.39
CA TYR A 64 -25.21 -6.90 0.94
C TYR A 64 -24.79 -7.88 2.04
N GLN A 65 -25.34 -9.09 2.06
CA GLN A 65 -24.96 -10.13 3.02
C GLN A 65 -23.45 -10.47 2.94
N SER A 66 -22.91 -10.57 1.73
CA SER A 66 -21.48 -10.86 1.52
C SER A 66 -20.58 -9.77 2.11
N VAL A 67 -20.95 -8.50 1.95
CA VAL A 67 -20.23 -7.35 2.52
C VAL A 67 -20.27 -7.37 4.04
N GLN A 68 -21.44 -7.67 4.64
CA GLN A 68 -21.62 -7.78 6.09
C GLN A 68 -20.72 -8.90 6.67
N GLN A 69 -20.77 -10.09 6.09
CA GLN A 69 -19.99 -11.23 6.54
C GLN A 69 -18.47 -10.98 6.37
N ALA A 70 -18.05 -10.41 5.25
CA ALA A 70 -16.66 -10.08 5.00
C ALA A 70 -16.12 -9.05 6.02
N LEU A 71 -16.91 -8.02 6.38
CA LEU A 71 -16.49 -7.07 7.40
C LEU A 71 -16.31 -7.74 8.76
N HIS A 72 -17.27 -8.57 9.18
CA HIS A 72 -17.22 -9.27 10.46
C HIS A 72 -15.93 -10.06 10.65
N THR A 73 -15.40 -10.64 9.59
CA THR A 73 -14.20 -11.50 9.64
C THR A 73 -12.88 -10.75 9.40
N THR A 74 -12.91 -9.50 8.92
CA THR A 74 -11.68 -8.77 8.55
C THR A 74 -11.33 -7.59 9.47
N VAL A 75 -12.13 -7.31 10.48
CA VAL A 75 -11.79 -6.27 11.48
C VAL A 75 -10.62 -6.73 12.32
N SER A 76 -9.51 -5.98 12.29
CA SER A 76 -8.33 -6.27 13.09
C SER A 76 -7.55 -5.00 13.46
N THR A 77 -6.73 -5.08 14.49
CA THR A 77 -5.97 -3.94 15.00
C THR A 77 -4.70 -3.65 14.18
N ARG A 78 -4.15 -2.46 14.33
CA ARG A 78 -2.88 -2.05 13.69
C ARG A 78 -1.63 -2.61 14.39
N GLN A 79 -1.74 -3.51 15.34
CA GLN A 79 -0.56 -4.12 15.98
C GLN A 79 0.36 -4.81 14.96
N SER A 80 -0.20 -5.35 13.87
CA SER A 80 0.55 -5.92 12.74
C SER A 80 1.52 -4.96 12.05
N ARG A 81 1.49 -3.66 12.40
CA ARG A 81 2.28 -2.59 11.78
C ARG A 81 3.10 -1.77 12.80
N LYS A 82 3.32 -2.33 13.99
CA LYS A 82 4.11 -1.73 15.07
C LYS A 82 5.13 -2.72 15.62
N GLY A 83 6.21 -2.17 16.18
CA GLY A 83 7.30 -2.96 16.70
C GLY A 83 8.00 -3.74 15.59
N GLU A 84 8.36 -5.00 15.85
CA GLU A 84 8.87 -5.89 14.83
C GLU A 84 7.75 -6.30 13.88
N ILE A 85 7.78 -5.71 12.70
CA ILE A 85 6.79 -6.01 11.66
C ILE A 85 7.17 -7.31 10.98
N SER A 86 6.30 -8.31 11.07
CA SER A 86 6.51 -9.63 10.47
C SER A 86 6.06 -9.68 9.00
N SER A 87 6.42 -10.78 8.31
CA SER A 87 5.95 -11.07 6.95
C SER A 87 4.43 -11.14 6.84
N TRP A 88 3.70 -11.37 7.95
CA TRP A 88 2.23 -11.33 7.98
C TRP A 88 1.66 -10.03 7.40
N LYS A 89 2.34 -8.91 7.57
CA LYS A 89 1.94 -7.63 6.95
C LYS A 89 1.69 -7.75 5.44
N ALA A 90 2.50 -8.53 4.74
CA ALA A 90 2.35 -8.73 3.30
C ALA A 90 1.19 -9.69 2.96
N PHE A 91 0.87 -10.62 3.85
CA PHE A 91 -0.15 -11.65 3.63
C PHE A 91 -1.54 -11.26 4.14
N ALA A 92 -1.64 -10.36 5.12
CA ALA A 92 -2.92 -9.93 5.69
C ALA A 92 -3.93 -9.43 4.63
N PRO A 93 -3.56 -8.62 3.61
CA PRO A 93 -4.48 -8.23 2.55
C PRO A 93 -4.97 -9.41 1.70
N ALA A 94 -4.08 -10.36 1.38
CA ALA A 94 -4.45 -11.56 0.63
C ALA A 94 -5.38 -12.47 1.44
N HIS A 95 -5.15 -12.57 2.76
CA HIS A 95 -6.03 -13.31 3.66
C HIS A 95 -7.42 -12.67 3.77
N ALA A 96 -7.50 -11.34 3.88
CA ALA A 96 -8.79 -10.63 3.84
C ALA A 96 -9.54 -10.90 2.52
N GLY A 97 -8.82 -10.94 1.38
CA GLY A 97 -9.39 -11.33 0.09
C GLY A 97 -9.89 -12.77 0.08
N LYS A 98 -9.18 -13.71 0.70
CA LYS A 98 -9.63 -15.10 0.86
C LYS A 98 -10.94 -15.17 1.66
N LEU A 99 -11.02 -14.49 2.80
CA LEU A 99 -12.21 -14.44 3.63
C LEU A 99 -13.40 -13.80 2.88
N ALA A 100 -13.16 -12.78 2.08
CA ALA A 100 -14.20 -12.17 1.25
C ALA A 100 -14.71 -13.14 0.15
N VAL A 101 -13.84 -13.95 -0.46
CA VAL A 101 -14.27 -15.00 -1.41
C VAL A 101 -15.14 -16.02 -0.71
N GLU A 102 -14.78 -16.46 0.49
CA GLU A 102 -15.58 -17.38 1.30
C GLU A 102 -16.94 -16.78 1.68
N ALA A 103 -16.97 -15.52 2.12
CA ALA A 103 -18.20 -14.81 2.45
C ALA A 103 -19.17 -14.76 1.26
N VAL A 104 -18.66 -14.45 0.08
CA VAL A 104 -19.49 -14.44 -1.15
C VAL A 104 -20.02 -15.84 -1.48
N ASP A 105 -19.18 -16.87 -1.41
CA ASP A 105 -19.61 -18.26 -1.69
C ASP A 105 -20.71 -18.73 -0.72
N ARG A 106 -20.56 -18.45 0.57
CA ARG A 106 -21.58 -18.78 1.61
C ARG A 106 -22.90 -18.07 1.35
N CYS A 107 -22.87 -16.77 1.10
CA CYS A 107 -24.08 -16.00 0.81
C CYS A 107 -24.76 -16.42 -0.49
N MET A 108 -24.01 -16.84 -1.51
CA MET A 108 -24.57 -17.44 -2.73
C MET A 108 -25.27 -18.77 -2.47
N ARG A 109 -24.94 -19.46 -1.38
CA ARG A 109 -25.63 -20.69 -0.92
C ARG A 109 -26.79 -20.41 0.02
N GLY A 110 -27.11 -19.15 0.26
CA GLY A 110 -28.23 -18.72 1.10
C GLY A 110 -27.89 -18.53 2.58
N GLU A 111 -26.60 -18.56 2.95
CA GLU A 111 -26.21 -18.24 4.33
C GLU A 111 -26.36 -16.74 4.58
N GLY A 112 -27.04 -16.37 5.68
CA GLY A 112 -27.18 -15.00 6.14
C GLY A 112 -25.93 -14.53 6.88
N ALA A 113 -25.75 -13.21 6.98
CA ALA A 113 -24.65 -12.57 7.68
C ALA A 113 -25.15 -11.73 8.87
N PRO A 114 -24.28 -11.40 9.85
CA PRO A 114 -24.61 -10.40 10.86
C PRO A 114 -25.01 -9.08 10.18
N SER A 115 -26.24 -8.65 10.35
CA SER A 115 -26.81 -7.53 9.60
C SER A 115 -27.76 -6.70 10.44
N PRO A 116 -27.55 -5.37 10.53
CA PRO A 116 -26.44 -4.58 9.95
C PRO A 116 -25.16 -4.70 10.79
N ILE A 117 -24.00 -4.93 10.15
CA ILE A 117 -22.72 -5.09 10.86
C ILE A 117 -22.06 -3.76 11.24
N TYR A 118 -22.26 -2.70 10.43
CA TYR A 118 -21.71 -1.37 10.73
C TYR A 118 -22.48 -0.66 11.84
N GLU A 119 -23.80 -0.83 11.90
CA GLU A 119 -24.75 -0.07 12.72
C GLU A 119 -25.48 -1.00 13.68
N GLY A 120 -25.86 -0.47 14.83
CA GLY A 120 -26.55 -1.22 15.89
C GLY A 120 -25.81 -1.16 17.21
N GLU A 121 -26.37 -1.76 18.25
CA GLU A 121 -25.88 -1.70 19.63
C GLU A 121 -24.48 -2.34 19.74
N ASP A 122 -24.27 -3.53 19.16
CA ASP A 122 -23.02 -4.28 19.19
C ASP A 122 -22.22 -4.21 17.87
N SER A 123 -22.39 -3.13 17.11
CA SER A 123 -21.82 -2.98 15.77
C SER A 123 -20.35 -2.61 15.77
N VAL A 124 -19.75 -2.69 14.57
CA VAL A 124 -18.36 -2.26 14.33
C VAL A 124 -18.17 -0.76 14.64
N ILE A 125 -19.16 0.09 14.33
CA ILE A 125 -19.08 1.52 14.68
C ILE A 125 -19.10 1.69 16.19
N ALA A 126 -20.00 1.00 16.89
CA ALA A 126 -20.16 1.14 18.33
C ALA A 126 -18.92 0.74 19.13
N TYR A 127 -18.24 -0.33 18.75
CA TYR A 127 -17.12 -0.88 19.53
C TYR A 127 -15.74 -0.56 18.96
N VAL A 128 -15.62 -0.31 17.66
CA VAL A 128 -14.29 -0.23 17.01
C VAL A 128 -14.05 1.09 16.28
N LEU A 129 -15.09 1.83 15.94
CA LEU A 129 -14.99 3.05 15.12
C LEU A 129 -15.52 4.33 15.80
N GLY A 130 -15.32 4.46 17.09
CA GLY A 130 -15.58 5.73 17.79
C GLY A 130 -16.78 5.75 18.72
N GLY A 131 -17.45 4.62 18.88
CA GLY A 131 -18.53 4.44 19.85
C GLY A 131 -19.93 4.56 19.27
N PRO A 132 -20.98 4.25 20.07
CA PRO A 132 -22.37 4.11 19.59
C PRO A 132 -22.99 5.41 19.08
N LYS A 133 -22.39 6.56 19.39
CA LYS A 133 -22.85 7.89 18.90
C LYS A 133 -22.11 8.34 17.64
N ALA A 134 -21.08 7.63 17.19
CA ALA A 134 -20.32 7.99 16.00
C ALA A 134 -21.18 7.81 14.74
N LYS A 135 -21.09 8.77 13.83
CA LYS A 135 -21.76 8.75 12.54
C LYS A 135 -20.75 8.95 11.43
N TYR A 136 -20.89 8.19 10.35
CA TYR A 136 -20.05 8.26 9.18
C TYR A 136 -20.89 8.43 7.93
N THR A 137 -20.39 9.21 6.99
CA THR A 137 -20.95 9.32 5.64
C THR A 137 -19.91 8.79 4.64
N VAL A 138 -20.29 7.76 3.90
CA VAL A 138 -19.47 7.18 2.84
C VAL A 138 -19.99 7.72 1.51
N PRO A 139 -19.16 8.49 0.75
CA PRO A 139 -19.61 9.18 -0.47
C PRO A 139 -19.64 8.21 -1.66
N LEU A 140 -20.51 7.20 -1.62
CA LEU A 140 -20.71 6.30 -2.75
C LEU A 140 -21.39 7.03 -3.93
N PRO A 141 -21.08 6.65 -5.17
CA PRO A 141 -21.68 7.26 -6.35
C PRO A 141 -23.17 6.94 -6.43
N ASN A 142 -23.93 7.82 -7.05
CA ASN A 142 -25.33 7.58 -7.39
C ASN A 142 -25.45 6.49 -8.47
N ILE A 143 -26.68 5.97 -8.67
CA ILE A 143 -26.92 4.80 -9.52
C ILE A 143 -26.46 4.97 -10.97
N ASN A 144 -26.47 6.20 -11.49
CA ASN A 144 -26.07 6.53 -12.87
C ASN A 144 -24.69 7.17 -12.98
N GLU A 145 -23.95 7.28 -11.87
CA GLU A 145 -22.60 7.85 -11.90
C GLU A 145 -21.56 6.80 -12.27
N GLU A 146 -20.54 7.24 -13.00
CA GLU A 146 -19.42 6.39 -13.36
C GLU A 146 -18.55 6.06 -12.14
N LYS A 147 -18.04 4.84 -12.08
CA LYS A 147 -17.05 4.40 -11.09
C LYS A 147 -15.68 4.98 -11.43
N LYS A 148 -15.25 5.99 -10.70
CA LYS A 148 -14.01 6.76 -10.94
C LYS A 148 -12.98 6.67 -9.82
N ALA A 149 -13.35 6.10 -8.67
CA ALA A 149 -12.50 6.14 -7.48
C ALA A 149 -11.12 5.49 -7.67
N ILE A 150 -10.97 4.54 -8.61
CA ILE A 150 -9.66 3.99 -8.97
C ILE A 150 -8.68 5.06 -9.45
N LEU A 151 -9.17 6.13 -10.09
CA LEU A 151 -8.35 7.26 -10.57
C LEU A 151 -7.86 8.17 -9.44
N GLU A 152 -8.40 8.02 -8.24
CA GLU A 152 -7.98 8.75 -7.05
C GLU A 152 -6.92 7.97 -6.23
N THR A 153 -6.40 6.88 -6.76
CA THR A 153 -5.34 6.09 -6.14
C THR A 153 -3.96 6.45 -6.70
N TYR A 154 -2.93 6.23 -5.89
CA TYR A 154 -1.57 6.62 -6.23
C TYR A 154 -0.68 5.39 -6.34
N THR A 155 0.14 5.35 -7.40
CA THR A 155 1.10 4.26 -7.62
C THR A 155 2.36 4.49 -6.80
N LYS A 156 2.87 3.43 -6.18
CA LYS A 156 4.23 3.42 -5.64
C LYS A 156 5.23 3.13 -6.76
N GLU A 157 6.19 4.02 -6.99
CA GLU A 157 7.35 3.71 -7.80
C GLU A 157 8.31 2.81 -7.02
N HIS A 158 8.64 3.24 -5.81
CA HIS A 158 9.62 2.57 -4.95
C HIS A 158 8.97 1.49 -4.08
N SER A 159 9.64 0.36 -3.89
CA SER A 159 9.19 -0.70 -2.97
C SER A 159 9.47 -0.29 -1.52
N ALA A 160 8.70 0.68 -1.04
CA ALA A 160 8.76 1.26 0.30
C ALA A 160 7.36 1.72 0.72
N GLU A 161 7.17 2.07 1.99
CA GLU A 161 5.93 2.63 2.49
C GLU A 161 5.54 3.91 1.72
N TYR A 162 4.20 4.21 1.59
CA TYR A 162 3.77 5.27 0.68
C TYR A 162 4.25 6.67 1.10
N GLN A 163 4.24 6.99 2.40
CA GLN A 163 4.70 8.29 2.91
C GLN A 163 6.20 8.54 2.70
N SER A 164 6.96 7.49 2.32
CA SER A 164 8.38 7.64 1.98
C SER A 164 8.63 7.90 0.49
N GLN A 165 7.65 7.73 -0.39
CA GLN A 165 7.85 7.82 -1.85
C GLN A 165 8.46 9.17 -2.26
N ALA A 166 7.82 10.27 -1.90
CA ALA A 166 8.29 11.62 -2.18
C ALA A 166 9.66 11.91 -1.51
N LEU A 167 9.85 11.43 -0.28
CA LEU A 167 11.11 11.63 0.44
C LEU A 167 12.27 10.80 -0.12
N ILE A 168 12.00 9.68 -0.78
CA ILE A 168 13.02 8.94 -1.57
C ILE A 168 13.45 9.78 -2.78
N ASP A 169 12.50 10.35 -3.52
CA ASP A 169 12.80 11.19 -4.68
C ASP A 169 13.60 12.43 -4.25
N LEU A 170 13.21 13.07 -3.15
CA LEU A 170 13.93 14.19 -2.59
C LEU A 170 15.35 13.81 -2.14
N ALA A 171 15.52 12.67 -1.46
CA ALA A 171 16.84 12.19 -1.03
C ALA A 171 17.76 11.93 -2.22
N ARG A 172 17.23 11.38 -3.31
CA ARG A 172 17.97 11.15 -4.57
C ARG A 172 18.44 12.45 -5.21
N SER A 173 17.56 13.43 -5.29
CA SER A 173 17.91 14.77 -5.79
C SER A 173 18.94 15.47 -4.91
N MET A 174 18.82 15.34 -3.58
CA MET A 174 19.78 15.93 -2.64
C MET A 174 21.15 15.24 -2.65
N ASN A 175 21.22 13.94 -3.04
CA ASN A 175 22.49 13.22 -3.15
C ASN A 175 23.48 13.94 -4.08
N GLU A 176 23.02 14.50 -5.20
CA GLU A 176 23.84 15.24 -6.16
C GLU A 176 24.47 16.52 -5.60
N ARG A 177 23.90 17.03 -4.48
CA ARG A 177 24.36 18.27 -3.82
C ARG A 177 25.16 18.02 -2.55
N VAL A 178 25.30 16.75 -2.14
CA VAL A 178 26.04 16.34 -0.95
C VAL A 178 27.37 15.69 -1.38
N ASP A 179 28.44 16.46 -1.42
CA ASP A 179 29.76 15.99 -1.83
C ASP A 179 30.28 14.85 -0.95
N ASN A 180 30.00 14.90 0.35
CA ASN A 180 30.50 13.90 1.29
C ASN A 180 29.53 13.68 2.47
N ILE A 181 28.88 12.54 2.47
CA ILE A 181 27.93 12.10 3.50
C ILE A 181 28.54 12.12 4.92
N SER A 182 29.84 11.84 5.05
CA SER A 182 30.51 11.84 6.38
C SER A 182 30.54 13.23 7.03
N ARG A 183 30.44 14.32 6.23
CA ARG A 183 30.39 15.70 6.68
C ARG A 183 29.01 16.14 7.17
N ILE A 184 27.98 15.34 6.99
CA ILE A 184 26.64 15.60 7.51
C ILE A 184 26.68 15.59 9.04
N LYS A 185 26.24 16.69 9.67
CA LYS A 185 26.04 16.82 11.12
C LYS A 185 24.69 16.26 11.56
N SER A 186 23.62 16.69 10.90
CA SER A 186 22.23 16.23 11.16
C SER A 186 21.34 16.40 9.93
N VAL A 187 20.25 15.62 9.89
CA VAL A 187 19.18 15.75 8.90
C VAL A 187 17.85 15.92 9.63
N GLU A 188 17.11 16.95 9.27
CA GLU A 188 15.78 17.24 9.80
C GLU A 188 14.75 17.10 8.70
N ILE A 189 13.74 16.27 8.92
CA ILE A 189 12.63 16.03 7.99
C ILE A 189 11.35 16.60 8.62
N HIS A 190 10.87 17.72 8.09
CA HIS A 190 9.62 18.36 8.50
C HIS A 190 8.49 17.82 7.61
N THR A 191 7.52 17.12 8.18
CA THR A 191 6.52 16.39 7.43
C THR A 191 5.18 16.33 8.18
N SER A 192 4.21 15.58 7.63
CA SER A 192 2.88 15.44 8.25
C SER A 192 2.94 14.68 9.58
N HIS A 193 1.92 14.93 10.44
CA HIS A 193 1.65 14.12 11.63
C HIS A 193 1.74 12.62 11.33
N HIS A 194 1.08 12.19 10.27
CA HIS A 194 1.00 10.77 9.93
C HIS A 194 2.37 10.17 9.63
N THR A 195 3.17 10.82 8.79
CA THR A 195 4.53 10.39 8.48
C THR A 195 5.41 10.37 9.73
N HIS A 196 5.35 11.46 10.54
CA HIS A 196 6.15 11.56 11.75
C HIS A 196 5.85 10.46 12.77
N TYR A 197 4.57 10.19 13.06
CA TYR A 197 4.16 9.23 14.10
C TYR A 197 4.01 7.78 13.61
N VAL A 198 4.02 7.52 12.31
CA VAL A 198 3.91 6.15 11.80
C VAL A 198 5.26 5.57 11.40
N ILE A 199 6.03 6.30 10.59
CA ILE A 199 7.32 5.82 10.05
C ILE A 199 8.52 6.65 10.51
N GLY A 200 8.30 7.76 11.22
CA GLY A 200 9.32 8.69 11.69
C GLY A 200 9.71 8.48 13.15
N THR A 201 10.53 9.42 13.65
CA THR A 201 11.02 9.40 15.05
C THR A 201 9.90 9.61 16.08
N GLY A 202 8.78 10.23 15.69
CA GLY A 202 7.61 10.38 16.56
C GLY A 202 6.90 9.07 16.89
N ALA A 203 7.16 7.99 16.13
CA ALA A 203 6.64 6.66 16.44
C ALA A 203 7.17 6.12 17.79
N LYS A 204 8.33 6.64 18.25
CA LYS A 204 9.03 6.17 19.47
C LYS A 204 9.24 4.65 19.47
N ASP A 205 9.52 4.09 18.30
CA ASP A 205 9.71 2.67 18.07
C ASP A 205 11.20 2.39 17.83
N PRO A 206 11.92 1.80 18.80
CA PRO A 206 13.36 1.61 18.71
C PRO A 206 13.75 0.65 17.57
N GLN A 207 12.87 -0.23 17.15
CA GLN A 207 13.16 -1.17 16.07
C GLN A 207 13.31 -0.46 14.71
N LYS A 208 12.72 0.73 14.55
CA LYS A 208 12.95 1.59 13.38
C LYS A 208 14.37 2.16 13.30
N MET A 209 15.19 1.94 14.32
CA MET A 209 16.60 2.34 14.40
C MET A 209 17.54 1.13 14.53
N ASP A 210 17.01 -0.10 14.40
CA ASP A 210 17.79 -1.33 14.53
C ASP A 210 18.23 -1.87 13.15
N PRO A 211 19.55 -1.93 12.86
CA PRO A 211 20.08 -2.49 11.61
C PRO A 211 19.77 -3.98 11.41
N LYS A 212 19.37 -4.69 12.47
CA LYS A 212 18.97 -6.10 12.43
C LYS A 212 17.46 -6.30 12.29
N ALA A 213 16.69 -5.22 12.24
CA ALA A 213 15.25 -5.28 12.10
C ALA A 213 14.83 -6.00 10.80
N SER A 214 13.61 -6.55 10.81
CA SER A 214 13.04 -7.18 9.63
C SER A 214 12.97 -6.21 8.44
N ARG A 215 12.98 -6.77 7.21
CA ARG A 215 12.77 -5.98 5.99
C ARG A 215 11.49 -5.15 6.08
N GLU A 216 10.44 -5.69 6.64
CA GLU A 216 9.15 -5.05 6.82
C GLU A 216 9.21 -3.88 7.81
N THR A 217 10.05 -3.98 8.84
CA THR A 217 10.31 -2.87 9.78
C THR A 217 11.14 -1.78 9.12
N LEU A 218 12.19 -2.14 8.39
CA LEU A 218 13.02 -1.20 7.62
C LEU A 218 12.19 -0.43 6.57
N ASP A 219 11.23 -1.10 5.91
CA ASP A 219 10.25 -0.52 5.01
C ASP A 219 9.34 0.54 5.68
N HIS A 220 9.26 0.54 7.00
CA HIS A 220 8.49 1.48 7.82
C HIS A 220 9.38 2.41 8.68
N SER A 221 10.65 2.58 8.32
CA SER A 221 11.57 3.54 8.92
C SER A 221 11.99 4.58 7.90
N ILE A 222 11.38 5.79 7.96
CA ILE A 222 11.78 6.86 7.04
C ILE A 222 13.24 7.29 7.27
N MET A 223 13.76 7.16 8.48
CA MET A 223 15.15 7.47 8.77
C MET A 223 16.10 6.54 8.01
N TYR A 224 15.80 5.23 8.01
CA TYR A 224 16.54 4.26 7.21
C TYR A 224 16.39 4.50 5.71
N ILE A 225 15.16 4.63 5.25
CA ILE A 225 14.82 4.82 3.84
C ILE A 225 15.53 6.04 3.26
N PHE A 226 15.45 7.17 3.98
CA PHE A 226 16.07 8.42 3.57
C PHE A 226 17.61 8.31 3.56
N ALA A 227 18.19 7.68 4.59
CA ALA A 227 19.64 7.47 4.67
C ALA A 227 20.16 6.67 3.47
N VAL A 228 19.50 5.56 3.14
CA VAL A 228 19.89 4.71 1.99
C VAL A 228 19.71 5.44 0.67
N ALA A 229 18.57 6.11 0.47
CA ALA A 229 18.31 6.85 -0.76
C ALA A 229 19.29 8.03 -0.97
N LEU A 230 19.63 8.74 0.11
CA LEU A 230 20.60 9.83 0.09
C LEU A 230 22.03 9.32 -0.16
N GLU A 231 22.40 8.18 0.42
CA GLU A 231 23.76 7.62 0.28
C GLU A 231 23.99 7.00 -1.12
N ASP A 232 22.96 6.34 -1.69
CA ASP A 232 23.09 5.61 -2.95
C ASP A 232 22.65 6.41 -4.18
N GLY A 233 21.96 7.55 -4.02
CA GLY A 233 21.33 8.30 -5.12
C GLY A 233 20.22 7.51 -5.84
N LYS A 234 19.83 6.34 -5.32
CA LYS A 234 18.87 5.42 -5.92
C LYS A 234 18.17 4.55 -4.87
N TRP A 235 17.08 3.91 -5.29
CA TRP A 235 16.37 2.95 -4.47
C TRP A 235 16.15 1.64 -5.23
N HIS A 236 16.39 0.49 -4.58
CA HIS A 236 16.22 -0.82 -5.19
C HIS A 236 15.42 -1.75 -4.27
N HIS A 237 14.43 -2.44 -4.83
CA HIS A 237 13.47 -3.27 -4.09
C HIS A 237 14.08 -4.45 -3.31
N VAL A 238 15.30 -4.89 -3.64
CA VAL A 238 16.05 -5.93 -2.93
C VAL A 238 17.30 -5.34 -2.29
N ASN A 239 18.19 -4.72 -3.09
CA ASN A 239 19.52 -4.32 -2.64
C ASN A 239 19.49 -3.29 -1.52
N SER A 240 18.47 -2.39 -1.51
CA SER A 240 18.31 -1.41 -0.45
C SER A 240 17.86 -2.00 0.89
N TYR A 241 17.56 -3.30 0.95
CA TYR A 241 17.09 -3.99 2.15
C TYR A 241 17.96 -5.17 2.59
N THR A 242 19.10 -5.40 1.93
CA THR A 242 19.97 -6.49 2.35
C THR A 242 20.53 -6.27 3.76
N PRO A 243 20.77 -7.33 4.55
CA PRO A 243 21.40 -7.19 5.87
C PRO A 243 22.74 -6.47 5.80
N SER A 244 23.55 -6.72 4.77
CA SER A 244 24.82 -6.01 4.54
C SER A 244 24.61 -4.51 4.32
N ARG A 245 23.55 -4.12 3.58
CA ARG A 245 23.24 -2.72 3.34
C ARG A 245 22.76 -2.02 4.62
N ALA A 246 21.88 -2.66 5.39
CA ALA A 246 21.34 -2.11 6.64
C ALA A 246 22.44 -1.98 7.72
N ASN A 247 23.42 -2.87 7.75
CA ASN A 247 24.51 -2.87 8.72
C ASN A 247 25.76 -2.11 8.24
N LYS A 248 25.74 -1.49 7.04
CA LYS A 248 26.87 -0.69 6.56
C LYS A 248 27.12 0.48 7.51
N LYS A 249 28.34 0.61 8.02
CA LYS A 249 28.73 1.59 9.04
C LYS A 249 28.30 3.02 8.69
N SER A 250 28.59 3.47 7.46
CA SER A 250 28.19 4.81 6.99
C SER A 250 26.70 5.03 6.98
N THR A 251 25.90 4.01 6.61
CA THR A 251 24.44 4.07 6.63
C THR A 251 23.91 4.19 8.05
N VAL A 252 24.41 3.36 8.97
CA VAL A 252 24.00 3.40 10.38
C VAL A 252 24.35 4.76 11.02
N GLU A 253 25.52 5.30 10.73
CA GLU A 253 25.94 6.61 11.20
C GLU A 253 25.04 7.73 10.66
N LEU A 254 24.72 7.70 9.37
CA LEU A 254 23.81 8.68 8.74
C LEU A 254 22.38 8.53 9.28
N TRP A 255 21.86 7.33 9.32
CA TRP A 255 20.52 7.01 9.81
C TRP A 255 20.26 7.58 11.20
N ARG A 256 21.23 7.43 12.13
CA ARG A 256 21.15 7.97 13.50
C ARG A 256 21.13 9.49 13.59
N LYS A 257 21.56 10.19 12.54
CA LYS A 257 21.54 11.66 12.47
C LYS A 257 20.22 12.21 11.94
N ILE A 258 19.30 11.36 11.50
CA ILE A 258 18.02 11.76 10.90
C ILE A 258 16.94 11.83 11.98
N LYS A 259 16.25 12.97 12.05
CA LYS A 259 15.09 13.18 12.91
C LYS A 259 13.93 13.71 12.08
N THR A 260 12.73 13.28 12.40
CA THR A 260 11.52 13.83 11.80
C THR A 260 10.83 14.78 12.79
N PHE A 261 10.12 15.74 12.24
CA PHE A 261 9.33 16.71 12.99
C PHE A 261 7.95 16.84 12.35
N GLU A 262 6.91 16.88 13.18
CA GLU A 262 5.59 17.25 12.68
C GLU A 262 5.58 18.74 12.34
N ASP A 263 5.09 19.06 11.15
CA ASP A 263 4.80 20.40 10.69
C ASP A 263 3.31 20.51 10.35
N ARG A 264 2.62 21.44 10.99
CA ARG A 264 1.18 21.66 10.83
C ARG A 264 0.79 21.99 9.37
N LYS A 265 1.66 22.68 8.62
CA LYS A 265 1.45 22.96 7.19
C LYS A 265 1.31 21.64 6.40
N TRP A 266 2.23 20.69 6.63
CA TRP A 266 2.22 19.39 5.98
C TRP A 266 1.08 18.51 6.48
N THR A 267 0.75 18.55 7.76
CA THR A 267 -0.39 17.83 8.32
C THR A 267 -1.71 18.30 7.70
N LYS A 268 -1.90 19.62 7.53
CA LYS A 268 -3.09 20.18 6.86
C LYS A 268 -3.19 19.72 5.42
N LYS A 269 -2.09 19.79 4.65
CA LYS A 269 -2.05 19.34 3.24
C LYS A 269 -2.28 17.83 3.12
N TYR A 270 -1.79 17.02 4.06
CA TYR A 270 -2.02 15.57 4.05
C TYR A 270 -3.53 15.23 4.15
N HIS A 271 -4.28 16.00 4.90
CA HIS A 271 -5.72 15.81 5.12
C HIS A 271 -6.60 16.69 4.23
N ASP A 272 -6.04 17.37 3.24
CA ASP A 272 -6.82 18.20 2.33
C ASP A 272 -7.91 17.36 1.64
N PRO A 273 -9.18 17.80 1.62
CA PRO A 273 -10.25 17.08 0.95
C PRO A 273 -10.09 17.06 -0.57
N ASP A 274 -9.43 18.08 -1.14
CA ASP A 274 -9.12 18.14 -2.55
C ASP A 274 -7.91 17.24 -2.88
N PRO A 275 -8.07 16.16 -3.66
CA PRO A 275 -6.99 15.24 -4.00
C PRO A 275 -5.82 15.93 -4.72
N ASN A 276 -6.07 17.04 -5.41
CA ASN A 276 -5.04 17.79 -6.11
C ASN A 276 -4.17 18.66 -5.17
N LYS A 277 -4.63 18.89 -3.95
CA LYS A 277 -3.91 19.64 -2.91
C LYS A 277 -3.27 18.77 -1.86
N LYS A 278 -3.60 17.47 -1.84
CA LYS A 278 -2.98 16.51 -0.93
C LYS A 278 -1.49 16.39 -1.15
N CYS A 279 -0.73 16.41 -0.05
CA CYS A 279 0.72 16.26 -0.07
C CYS A 279 1.15 15.14 0.87
N PHE A 280 2.11 14.33 0.41
CA PHE A 280 2.64 13.17 1.13
C PHE A 280 4.16 13.28 1.35
N GLY A 281 4.73 14.45 1.09
CA GLY A 281 6.15 14.73 1.22
C GLY A 281 6.52 15.50 2.47
N GLY A 282 7.48 16.39 2.32
CA GLY A 282 8.00 17.21 3.40
C GLY A 282 9.12 18.14 2.96
N LYS A 283 9.63 18.94 3.90
CA LYS A 283 10.84 19.73 3.76
C LYS A 283 11.99 19.01 4.47
N VAL A 284 13.16 18.97 3.85
CA VAL A 284 14.38 18.38 4.43
C VAL A 284 15.43 19.47 4.58
N VAL A 285 16.11 19.48 5.74
CA VAL A 285 17.24 20.34 6.04
C VAL A 285 18.42 19.47 6.44
N ILE A 286 19.45 19.42 5.60
CA ILE A 286 20.74 18.78 5.89
C ILE A 286 21.69 19.85 6.42
N LYS A 287 22.16 19.68 7.66
CA LYS A 287 23.16 20.56 8.29
C LYS A 287 24.52 19.91 8.17
N MET A 288 25.49 20.62 7.61
CA MET A 288 26.88 20.15 7.46
C MET A 288 27.73 20.50 8.68
N LYS A 289 28.84 19.83 8.86
CA LYS A 289 29.78 20.10 9.98
C LYS A 289 30.45 21.47 9.93
N ASP A 290 30.59 22.04 8.74
CA ASP A 290 31.14 23.39 8.51
C ASP A 290 30.11 24.51 8.73
N GLY A 291 28.87 24.16 9.12
CA GLY A 291 27.80 25.10 9.36
C GLY A 291 26.92 25.39 8.14
N SER A 292 27.31 24.96 6.96
CA SER A 292 26.49 25.09 5.75
C SER A 292 25.22 24.21 5.82
N LYS A 293 24.20 24.58 5.01
CA LYS A 293 22.93 23.87 4.96
C LYS A 293 22.56 23.60 3.51
N ILE A 294 21.98 22.42 3.28
CA ILE A 294 21.32 22.03 2.05
C ILE A 294 19.86 21.81 2.40
N GLU A 295 18.94 22.54 1.80
CA GLU A 295 17.52 22.38 2.07
C GLU A 295 16.72 22.31 0.78
N ASP A 296 15.63 21.54 0.84
CA ASP A 296 14.70 21.38 -0.26
C ASP A 296 13.37 20.82 0.23
N GLU A 297 12.31 20.92 -0.56
CA GLU A 297 10.98 20.36 -0.24
C GLU A 297 10.33 19.70 -1.46
N ILE A 298 9.53 18.69 -1.20
CA ILE A 298 8.74 17.99 -2.20
C ILE A 298 7.31 17.75 -1.67
N SER A 299 6.31 18.03 -2.50
CA SER A 299 4.91 17.86 -2.10
C SER A 299 4.40 16.43 -2.30
N VAL A 300 4.69 15.85 -3.46
CA VAL A 300 4.27 14.50 -3.86
C VAL A 300 5.41 13.78 -4.57
N ALA A 301 5.36 12.46 -4.62
CA ALA A 301 6.37 11.68 -5.35
C ALA A 301 6.36 12.00 -6.85
N ASP A 302 7.49 11.83 -7.52
CA ASP A 302 7.62 12.07 -8.97
C ASP A 302 6.61 11.24 -9.77
N ALA A 303 6.35 10.00 -9.37
CA ALA A 303 5.39 9.10 -10.01
C ALA A 303 3.90 9.43 -9.73
N HIS A 304 3.62 10.38 -8.83
CA HIS A 304 2.26 10.81 -8.52
C HIS A 304 1.63 11.53 -9.73
N PRO A 305 0.31 11.47 -9.96
CA PRO A 305 -0.34 12.21 -11.06
C PRO A 305 -0.01 13.69 -11.13
N ALA A 306 0.24 14.34 -9.98
CA ALA A 306 0.69 15.73 -9.87
C ALA A 306 2.21 15.88 -9.62
N GLY A 307 2.98 14.82 -9.82
CA GLY A 307 4.44 14.82 -9.65
C GLY A 307 5.20 15.25 -10.90
N ASN A 308 6.53 15.30 -10.82
CA ASN A 308 7.39 15.74 -11.93
C ASN A 308 7.41 14.73 -13.10
N ARG A 309 7.14 13.45 -12.81
CA ARG A 309 7.16 12.35 -13.80
C ARG A 309 5.99 11.39 -13.56
N PRO A 310 4.75 11.86 -13.81
CA PRO A 310 3.56 11.03 -13.59
C PRO A 310 3.67 9.68 -14.31
N PHE A 311 3.27 8.60 -13.63
CA PHE A 311 3.32 7.27 -14.21
C PHE A 311 2.37 7.14 -15.38
N VAL A 312 2.91 6.71 -16.52
CA VAL A 312 2.19 6.28 -17.70
C VAL A 312 2.41 4.78 -17.93
N ARG A 313 1.76 4.21 -18.93
CA ARG A 313 1.79 2.76 -19.20
C ARG A 313 3.22 2.18 -19.27
N SER A 314 4.15 2.86 -19.93
CA SER A 314 5.54 2.41 -20.01
C SER A 314 6.18 2.23 -18.64
N ASN A 315 5.96 3.18 -17.72
CA ASN A 315 6.52 3.10 -16.37
C ASN A 315 5.98 1.89 -15.57
N TYR A 316 4.69 1.52 -15.73
CA TYR A 316 4.16 0.28 -15.14
C TYR A 316 4.80 -0.97 -15.74
N ILE A 317 5.06 -0.98 -17.05
CA ILE A 317 5.75 -2.06 -17.74
C ILE A 317 7.19 -2.17 -17.23
N ASP A 318 7.92 -1.06 -17.17
CA ASP A 318 9.30 -1.02 -16.68
C ASP A 318 9.40 -1.49 -15.24
N LYS A 319 8.43 -1.10 -14.40
CA LYS A 319 8.34 -1.58 -13.02
C LYS A 319 8.09 -3.08 -12.95
N PHE A 320 7.20 -3.63 -13.79
CA PHE A 320 6.97 -5.06 -13.87
C PHE A 320 8.25 -5.81 -14.27
N ILE A 321 8.92 -5.38 -15.32
CA ILE A 321 10.19 -5.97 -15.79
C ILE A 321 11.24 -5.92 -14.69
N THR A 322 11.40 -4.77 -14.02
CA THR A 322 12.35 -4.61 -12.91
C THR A 322 12.09 -5.57 -11.75
N LEU A 323 10.83 -5.70 -11.34
CA LEU A 323 10.45 -6.55 -10.20
C LEU A 323 10.50 -8.04 -10.52
N THR A 324 10.37 -8.41 -11.78
CA THR A 324 10.38 -9.82 -12.24
C THR A 324 11.73 -10.28 -12.78
N ASN A 325 12.72 -9.37 -12.85
CA ASN A 325 14.06 -9.70 -13.31
C ASN A 325 14.67 -10.86 -12.51
N GLY A 326 15.18 -11.87 -13.21
CA GLY A 326 15.72 -13.09 -12.62
C GLY A 326 14.66 -14.10 -12.11
N ILE A 327 13.38 -13.74 -12.12
CA ILE A 327 12.25 -14.57 -11.67
C ILE A 327 11.45 -15.09 -12.87
N VAL A 328 11.10 -14.21 -13.79
CA VAL A 328 10.33 -14.50 -15.01
C VAL A 328 11.26 -14.40 -16.22
N ASP A 329 11.15 -15.34 -17.15
CA ASP A 329 11.89 -15.25 -18.40
C ASP A 329 11.37 -14.11 -19.28
N GLN A 330 12.24 -13.46 -20.05
CA GLN A 330 11.89 -12.34 -20.92
C GLN A 330 10.72 -12.66 -21.87
N LYS A 331 10.76 -13.83 -22.51
CA LYS A 331 9.68 -14.30 -23.39
C LYS A 331 8.33 -14.37 -22.68
N GLU A 332 8.32 -14.84 -21.44
CA GLU A 332 7.09 -14.92 -20.63
C GLU A 332 6.65 -13.54 -20.14
N ALA A 333 7.58 -12.67 -19.76
CA ALA A 333 7.28 -11.28 -19.42
C ALA A 333 6.60 -10.56 -20.59
N ASP A 334 7.15 -10.68 -21.79
CA ASP A 334 6.60 -10.07 -23.01
C ASP A 334 5.21 -10.63 -23.35
N ARG A 335 5.01 -11.96 -23.23
CA ARG A 335 3.71 -12.60 -23.40
C ARG A 335 2.69 -12.02 -22.42
N PHE A 336 3.04 -12.00 -21.13
CA PHE A 336 2.14 -11.50 -20.09
C PHE A 336 1.77 -10.02 -20.29
N ILE A 337 2.75 -9.18 -20.59
CA ILE A 337 2.52 -7.75 -20.88
C ILE A 337 1.58 -7.58 -22.07
N LYS A 338 1.80 -8.34 -23.14
CA LYS A 338 0.95 -8.33 -24.32
C LYS A 338 -0.50 -8.75 -24.01
N ASP A 339 -0.64 -9.80 -23.19
CA ASP A 339 -1.97 -10.33 -22.86
C ASP A 339 -2.73 -9.41 -21.88
N VAL A 340 -2.06 -8.87 -20.86
CA VAL A 340 -2.73 -7.96 -19.91
C VAL A 340 -3.22 -6.67 -20.57
N GLN A 341 -2.53 -6.19 -21.61
CA GLN A 341 -2.98 -5.03 -22.37
C GLN A 341 -4.25 -5.29 -23.19
N LYS A 342 -4.55 -6.56 -23.47
CA LYS A 342 -5.77 -6.99 -24.17
C LYS A 342 -6.93 -7.36 -23.23
N LEU A 343 -6.76 -7.15 -21.92
CA LEU A 343 -7.71 -7.59 -20.89
C LEU A 343 -9.17 -7.30 -21.25
N ARG A 344 -9.49 -6.07 -21.68
CA ARG A 344 -10.87 -5.66 -22.01
C ARG A 344 -11.51 -6.53 -23.12
N GLY A 345 -10.71 -7.01 -24.06
CA GLY A 345 -11.15 -7.84 -25.21
C GLY A 345 -11.17 -9.33 -24.92
N MET A 346 -10.68 -9.80 -23.77
CA MET A 346 -10.62 -11.22 -23.45
C MET A 346 -12.01 -11.82 -23.33
N LYS A 347 -12.21 -12.90 -24.05
CA LYS A 347 -13.46 -13.72 -24.04
C LYS A 347 -13.53 -14.59 -22.78
N PRO A 348 -14.73 -15.13 -22.46
CA PRO A 348 -14.88 -16.14 -21.42
C PRO A 348 -13.88 -17.30 -21.57
N GLY A 349 -13.19 -17.65 -20.48
CA GLY A 349 -12.16 -18.70 -20.45
C GLY A 349 -10.73 -18.23 -20.76
N GLU A 350 -10.54 -17.05 -21.37
CA GLU A 350 -9.20 -16.57 -21.75
C GLU A 350 -8.39 -15.96 -20.60
N LEU A 351 -9.01 -15.65 -19.47
CA LEU A 351 -8.32 -15.03 -18.32
C LEU A 351 -7.20 -15.89 -17.73
N SER A 352 -7.17 -17.19 -18.00
CA SER A 352 -6.05 -18.07 -17.64
C SER A 352 -4.72 -17.66 -18.27
N LYS A 353 -4.76 -16.97 -19.42
CA LYS A 353 -3.59 -16.38 -20.08
C LYS A 353 -2.89 -15.30 -19.23
N LEU A 354 -3.58 -14.76 -18.20
CA LEU A 354 -3.02 -13.80 -17.28
C LEU A 354 -2.25 -14.43 -16.10
N ASN A 355 -2.04 -15.73 -16.10
CA ASN A 355 -1.16 -16.40 -15.15
C ASN A 355 0.29 -16.29 -15.63
N VAL A 356 1.14 -15.67 -14.81
CA VAL A 356 2.58 -15.58 -15.06
C VAL A 356 3.24 -16.92 -14.75
N GLN A 357 4.05 -17.43 -15.69
CA GLN A 357 4.84 -18.65 -15.51
C GLN A 357 6.20 -18.31 -14.89
N VAL A 358 6.57 -19.01 -13.84
CA VAL A 358 7.86 -18.82 -13.12
C VAL A 358 8.71 -20.06 -13.30
N LYS A 359 10.03 -19.91 -13.30
CA LYS A 359 10.96 -21.04 -13.44
C LYS A 359 10.77 -22.04 -12.31
N ASN A 360 10.59 -23.32 -12.63
CA ASN A 360 10.39 -24.38 -11.64
C ASN A 360 11.49 -24.45 -10.58
N LYS A 361 12.73 -24.14 -10.91
CA LYS A 361 13.87 -24.12 -9.98
C LYS A 361 13.69 -23.12 -8.82
N LEU A 362 12.83 -22.08 -8.99
CA LEU A 362 12.53 -21.12 -7.94
C LEU A 362 11.56 -21.68 -6.89
N PHE A 363 10.85 -22.75 -7.23
CA PHE A 363 10.00 -23.51 -6.32
C PHE A 363 10.74 -24.67 -5.65
N SER A 364 12.09 -24.70 -5.70
CA SER A 364 12.88 -25.74 -5.04
C SER A 364 12.45 -25.82 -3.58
N LYS A 365 12.04 -27.04 -3.16
CA LYS A 365 11.63 -27.35 -1.79
C LYS A 365 12.83 -27.06 -0.87
N LYS A 366 12.93 -25.85 -0.32
CA LYS A 366 13.69 -25.70 0.92
C LYS A 366 13.02 -26.64 1.91
N LYS A 367 13.80 -27.48 2.59
CA LYS A 367 13.33 -28.23 3.76
C LYS A 367 12.79 -27.21 4.77
N GLY A 368 11.54 -26.84 4.60
CA GLY A 368 10.81 -25.93 5.47
C GLY A 368 10.27 -26.66 6.68
N ARG A 369 9.82 -25.93 7.67
CA ARG A 369 9.00 -26.49 8.73
C ARG A 369 7.72 -27.04 8.12
N ILE A 370 7.34 -28.27 8.50
CA ILE A 370 6.12 -28.92 8.03
C ILE A 370 4.93 -28.22 8.70
N GLY A 371 3.95 -27.80 7.90
CA GLY A 371 2.66 -27.29 8.35
C GLY A 371 1.61 -28.40 8.40
N ILE A 372 0.35 -27.97 8.55
CA ILE A 372 -0.78 -28.93 8.53
C ILE A 372 -1.17 -29.24 7.07
N PHE A 373 -0.92 -28.32 6.12
CA PHE A 373 -1.26 -28.43 4.70
C PHE A 373 -0.01 -28.50 3.84
#